data_725b38b091f240a3eb919bca16c477a3
#
_entry.id   725b38b091f240a3eb919bca16c477a3
#
_cell.length_a   1.000
_cell.length_b   1.000
_cell.length_c   1.000
_cell.angle_alpha   90.00
_cell.angle_beta   90.00
_cell.angle_gamma   90.00
#
_symmetry.space_group_name_H-M   'P 1'
#
loop_
_entity.id
_entity.type
_entity.pdbx_description
1 polymer ?
#
loop_
_entity_poly.entity_id
_entity_poly.type
_entity_poly.pdbx_seq_one_letter_code
_entity_poly.pdbx_strand_id
1 'polypeptide(L)'
;MKNFLKKQLAWLTDQALCLSVSFLTGVRPKSPRELAFNPQQKVYYANHGSHGDFLLVWISLPRRWRLSTRPVAGSDYWLTNKLKRFIIQNVFNALLIPRHSDNPQLITEQMNHALQAGDSLIIFPEGTRNTDENEILLPFKSGIYHLAKSKPDTEFVPIWIDNINRVLPKGKVLPVPLLCEVHIGEPLTLREDEDKEAFLARSREALLALKPSESERSELRQNKGNEVRPTGHAEPHQNTGEAS
;
A
#
# COMPACT_ATOMS: atom_id res chain seq x y z
N MET A 1 -10.99 -31.40 -5.71
CA MET A 1 -11.88 -30.52 -6.48
C MET A 1 -12.23 -29.23 -5.72
N LYS A 2 -12.79 -29.28 -4.49
CA LYS A 2 -13.15 -28.07 -3.70
C LYS A 2 -11.99 -27.08 -3.47
N ASN A 3 -10.79 -27.57 -3.14
CA ASN A 3 -9.61 -26.71 -2.91
C ASN A 3 -9.11 -26.04 -4.20
N PHE A 4 -9.23 -26.71 -5.34
CA PHE A 4 -8.86 -26.13 -6.64
C PHE A 4 -9.81 -24.98 -7.01
N LEU A 5 -11.12 -25.21 -6.93
CA LEU A 5 -12.12 -24.17 -7.19
C LEU A 5 -11.96 -22.96 -6.26
N LYS A 6 -11.64 -23.20 -4.98
CA LYS A 6 -11.40 -22.13 -4.02
C LYS A 6 -10.17 -21.28 -4.38
N LYS A 7 -9.09 -21.92 -4.85
CA LYS A 7 -7.89 -21.20 -5.32
C LYS A 7 -8.17 -20.38 -6.59
N GLN A 8 -8.93 -20.93 -7.54
CA GLN A 8 -9.33 -20.21 -8.74
C GLN A 8 -10.22 -19.00 -8.42
N LEU A 9 -11.18 -19.16 -7.51
CA LEU A 9 -12.03 -18.05 -7.07
C LEU A 9 -11.20 -16.96 -6.36
N ALA A 10 -10.27 -17.33 -5.50
CA ALA A 10 -9.37 -16.39 -4.83
C ALA A 10 -8.53 -15.62 -5.85
N TRP A 11 -7.98 -16.30 -6.85
CA TRP A 11 -7.22 -15.67 -7.92
C TRP A 11 -8.06 -14.68 -8.75
N LEU A 12 -9.27 -15.07 -9.15
CA LEU A 12 -10.20 -14.18 -9.86
C LEU A 12 -10.58 -12.96 -9.02
N THR A 13 -10.81 -13.17 -7.73
CA THR A 13 -11.10 -12.08 -6.78
C THR A 13 -9.92 -11.13 -6.65
N ASP A 14 -8.68 -11.62 -6.54
CA ASP A 14 -7.46 -10.76 -6.54
C ASP A 14 -7.38 -9.91 -7.80
N GLN A 15 -7.58 -10.52 -8.99
CA GLN A 15 -7.54 -9.78 -10.25
C GLN A 15 -8.63 -8.69 -10.32
N ALA A 16 -9.85 -9.04 -9.94
CA ALA A 16 -10.98 -8.10 -9.94
C ALA A 16 -10.74 -6.94 -8.97
N LEU A 17 -10.27 -7.22 -7.75
CA LEU A 17 -9.91 -6.20 -6.77
C LEU A 17 -8.77 -5.30 -7.26
N CYS A 18 -7.69 -5.89 -7.78
CA CYS A 18 -6.57 -5.12 -8.32
C CYS A 18 -6.99 -4.19 -9.46
N LEU A 19 -7.78 -4.70 -10.41
CA LEU A 19 -8.30 -3.89 -11.53
C LEU A 19 -9.21 -2.77 -11.03
N SER A 20 -10.15 -3.07 -10.14
CA SER A 20 -11.09 -2.08 -9.59
C SER A 20 -10.36 -0.99 -8.81
N VAL A 21 -9.42 -1.37 -7.94
CA VAL A 21 -8.65 -0.39 -7.16
C VAL A 21 -7.72 0.42 -8.05
N SER A 22 -7.02 -0.20 -9.01
CA SER A 22 -6.20 0.53 -9.98
C SER A 22 -7.02 1.52 -10.81
N PHE A 23 -8.22 1.15 -11.21
CA PHE A 23 -9.13 2.04 -11.93
C PHE A 23 -9.59 3.22 -11.07
N LEU A 24 -9.96 2.95 -9.80
CA LEU A 24 -10.48 3.97 -8.88
C LEU A 24 -9.38 4.90 -8.34
N THR A 25 -8.14 4.40 -8.17
CA THR A 25 -7.07 5.14 -7.50
C THR A 25 -5.97 5.61 -8.46
N GLY A 26 -5.92 5.07 -9.68
CA GLY A 26 -4.84 5.32 -10.62
C GLY A 26 -3.52 4.61 -10.28
N VAL A 27 -3.42 3.94 -9.12
CA VAL A 27 -2.21 3.20 -8.74
C VAL A 27 -2.03 1.99 -9.67
N ARG A 28 -0.80 1.79 -10.14
CA ARG A 28 -0.44 0.68 -11.04
C ARG A 28 0.70 -0.14 -10.46
N PRO A 29 0.77 -1.43 -10.80
CA PRO A 29 1.91 -2.26 -10.42
C PRO A 29 3.21 -1.68 -10.98
N LYS A 30 4.23 -1.57 -10.14
CA LYS A 30 5.57 -1.23 -10.58
C LYS A 30 6.20 -2.41 -11.33
N SER A 31 6.97 -2.12 -12.35
CA SER A 31 7.81 -3.13 -12.99
C SER A 31 8.94 -3.54 -12.04
N PRO A 32 9.36 -4.82 -12.00
CA PRO A 32 10.55 -5.20 -11.25
C PRO A 32 11.82 -4.43 -11.62
N ARG A 33 11.89 -3.88 -12.84
CA ARG A 33 13.02 -3.06 -13.31
C ARG A 33 12.99 -1.62 -12.77
N GLU A 34 11.82 -1.15 -12.32
CA GLU A 34 11.66 0.19 -11.72
C GLU A 34 11.95 0.20 -10.23
N LEU A 35 12.17 -0.98 -9.64
CA LEU A 35 12.47 -1.13 -8.22
C LEU A 35 13.98 -1.33 -8.04
N ALA A 36 14.56 -0.58 -7.13
CA ALA A 36 15.99 -0.60 -6.83
C ALA A 36 16.45 -1.93 -6.16
N PHE A 37 15.52 -2.80 -5.82
CA PHE A 37 15.78 -4.05 -5.10
C PHE A 37 15.26 -5.27 -5.86
N ASN A 38 15.89 -6.43 -5.62
CA ASN A 38 15.49 -7.69 -6.21
C ASN A 38 14.28 -8.33 -5.46
N PRO A 39 13.64 -9.39 -6.01
CA PRO A 39 12.48 -10.05 -5.42
C PRO A 39 12.82 -10.96 -4.22
N GLN A 40 13.86 -10.67 -3.45
CA GLN A 40 14.12 -11.39 -2.21
C GLN A 40 13.11 -11.03 -1.14
N GLN A 41 13.07 -11.81 -0.07
CA GLN A 41 12.22 -11.58 1.09
C GLN A 41 12.41 -10.18 1.67
N LYS A 42 11.30 -9.44 1.85
CA LYS A 42 11.29 -8.06 2.33
C LYS A 42 10.22 -7.84 3.40
N VAL A 43 10.42 -6.83 4.21
CA VAL A 43 9.36 -6.23 5.02
C VAL A 43 9.01 -4.86 4.41
N TYR A 44 7.88 -4.78 3.74
CA TYR A 44 7.32 -3.53 3.24
C TYR A 44 6.63 -2.81 4.38
N TYR A 45 7.01 -1.58 4.68
CA TYR A 45 6.34 -0.80 5.72
C TYR A 45 5.85 0.54 5.19
N ALA A 46 4.64 0.94 5.61
CA ALA A 46 3.98 2.10 5.06
C ALA A 46 3.29 2.95 6.13
N ASN A 47 2.96 4.20 5.78
CA ASN A 47 2.06 5.05 6.56
C ASN A 47 0.63 4.53 6.50
N HIS A 48 -0.15 4.73 7.58
CA HIS A 48 -1.48 4.15 7.72
C HIS A 48 -2.55 5.22 7.99
N GLY A 49 -3.33 5.57 6.99
CA GLY A 49 -4.43 6.52 7.09
C GLY A 49 -5.82 5.91 6.84
N SER A 50 -5.89 4.77 6.13
CA SER A 50 -7.17 4.16 5.75
C SER A 50 -7.15 2.63 5.81
N HIS A 51 -8.31 2.01 5.83
CA HIS A 51 -8.43 0.54 5.75
C HIS A 51 -7.97 -0.05 4.41
N GLY A 52 -7.88 0.77 3.36
CA GLY A 52 -7.47 0.36 2.03
C GLY A 52 -5.96 0.41 1.76
N ASP A 53 -5.17 0.95 2.68
CA ASP A 53 -3.76 1.25 2.43
C ASP A 53 -2.95 0.00 2.06
N PHE A 54 -3.18 -1.13 2.75
CA PHE A 54 -2.47 -2.37 2.41
C PHE A 54 -2.75 -2.81 0.96
N LEU A 55 -3.94 -2.50 0.44
CA LEU A 55 -4.33 -2.84 -0.92
C LEU A 55 -3.59 -1.97 -1.94
N LEU A 56 -3.33 -0.70 -1.62
CA LEU A 56 -2.50 0.18 -2.45
C LEU A 56 -1.05 -0.31 -2.51
N VAL A 57 -0.49 -0.71 -1.37
CA VAL A 57 0.83 -1.36 -1.33
C VAL A 57 0.81 -2.67 -2.12
N TRP A 58 -0.21 -3.52 -1.91
CA TRP A 58 -0.37 -4.79 -2.61
C TRP A 58 -0.36 -4.64 -4.12
N ILE A 59 -1.18 -3.75 -4.67
CA ILE A 59 -1.29 -3.56 -6.12
C ILE A 59 -0.06 -2.89 -6.74
N SER A 60 0.71 -2.11 -5.98
CA SER A 60 1.95 -1.48 -6.45
C SER A 60 3.10 -2.48 -6.61
N LEU A 61 3.04 -3.62 -5.91
CA LEU A 61 4.06 -4.66 -6.04
C LEU A 61 3.89 -5.48 -7.33
N PRO A 62 4.99 -5.93 -7.96
CA PRO A 62 4.94 -6.86 -9.07
C PRO A 62 4.14 -8.12 -8.70
N ARG A 63 3.29 -8.57 -9.61
CA ARG A 63 2.34 -9.67 -9.34
C ARG A 63 3.00 -10.91 -8.76
N ARG A 64 4.18 -11.30 -9.28
CA ARG A 64 4.90 -12.48 -8.79
C ARG A 64 5.38 -12.35 -7.34
N TRP A 65 5.67 -11.12 -6.88
CA TRP A 65 6.13 -10.87 -5.51
C TRP A 65 4.99 -10.95 -4.50
N ARG A 66 3.76 -10.59 -4.93
CA ARG A 66 2.56 -10.71 -4.10
C ARG A 66 2.27 -12.14 -3.64
N LEU A 67 2.65 -13.16 -4.44
CA LEU A 67 2.40 -14.56 -4.11
C LEU A 67 3.14 -15.02 -2.84
N SER A 68 4.27 -14.40 -2.51
CA SER A 68 5.06 -14.63 -1.30
C SER A 68 4.99 -13.48 -0.30
N THR A 69 4.01 -12.59 -0.43
CA THR A 69 3.85 -11.44 0.46
C THR A 69 2.56 -11.56 1.25
N ARG A 70 2.63 -11.30 2.55
CA ARG A 70 1.49 -11.39 3.47
C ARG A 70 1.24 -10.06 4.17
N PRO A 71 0.09 -9.41 3.98
CA PRO A 71 -0.29 -8.27 4.79
C PRO A 71 -0.49 -8.69 6.26
N VAL A 72 0.00 -7.90 7.20
CA VAL A 72 -0.28 -8.06 8.62
C VAL A 72 -1.54 -7.25 8.95
N ALA A 73 -2.58 -7.92 9.43
CA ALA A 73 -3.90 -7.31 9.58
C ALA A 73 -4.58 -7.70 10.90
N GLY A 74 -5.37 -6.76 11.47
CA GLY A 74 -6.12 -7.02 12.69
C GLY A 74 -7.25 -8.02 12.48
N SER A 75 -7.27 -9.10 13.27
CA SER A 75 -8.27 -10.17 13.18
C SER A 75 -9.68 -9.70 13.54
N ASP A 76 -9.79 -8.74 14.46
CA ASP A 76 -11.04 -8.15 14.95
C ASP A 76 -11.91 -7.57 13.82
N TYR A 77 -11.30 -6.87 12.86
CA TYR A 77 -12.01 -6.29 11.72
C TYR A 77 -12.30 -7.31 10.61
N TRP A 78 -11.32 -8.16 10.29
CA TRP A 78 -11.38 -9.00 9.11
C TRP A 78 -12.19 -10.29 9.30
N LEU A 79 -12.35 -10.75 10.53
CA LEU A 79 -13.11 -11.98 10.82
C LEU A 79 -14.59 -11.73 11.10
N THR A 80 -15.10 -10.51 10.97
CA THR A 80 -16.49 -10.13 11.29
C THR A 80 -17.53 -10.77 10.39
N ASN A 81 -17.22 -11.07 9.14
CA ASN A 81 -18.15 -11.76 8.24
C ASN A 81 -17.43 -12.72 7.27
N LYS A 82 -18.22 -13.59 6.61
CA LYS A 82 -17.70 -14.65 5.72
C LYS A 82 -16.93 -14.10 4.50
N LEU A 83 -17.39 -12.98 3.93
CA LEU A 83 -16.76 -12.38 2.76
C LEU A 83 -15.40 -11.77 3.09
N LYS A 84 -15.33 -10.96 4.15
CA LYS A 84 -14.06 -10.40 4.64
C LYS A 84 -13.06 -11.50 4.99
N ARG A 85 -13.53 -12.53 5.70
CA ARG A 85 -12.72 -13.70 6.06
C ARG A 85 -12.19 -14.41 4.82
N PHE A 86 -13.02 -14.64 3.80
CA PHE A 86 -12.58 -15.25 2.55
C PHE A 86 -11.49 -14.40 1.87
N ILE A 87 -11.71 -13.10 1.73
CA ILE A 87 -10.79 -12.18 1.09
C ILE A 87 -9.44 -12.17 1.83
N ILE A 88 -9.45 -11.91 3.12
CA ILE A 88 -8.20 -11.74 3.87
C ILE A 88 -7.38 -13.03 3.97
N GLN A 89 -8.03 -14.19 4.11
CA GLN A 89 -7.36 -15.48 4.28
C GLN A 89 -7.02 -16.17 2.97
N ASN A 90 -7.83 -16.02 1.91
CA ASN A 90 -7.66 -16.81 0.69
C ASN A 90 -7.16 -15.98 -0.51
N VAL A 91 -7.47 -14.69 -0.53
CA VAL A 91 -6.96 -13.79 -1.58
C VAL A 91 -5.59 -13.24 -1.17
N PHE A 92 -5.49 -12.65 0.03
CA PHE A 92 -4.27 -12.00 0.50
C PHE A 92 -3.36 -12.88 1.35
N ASN A 93 -3.84 -14.05 1.81
CA ASN A 93 -3.10 -14.93 2.73
C ASN A 93 -2.51 -14.16 3.93
N ALA A 94 -3.27 -13.18 4.45
CA ALA A 94 -2.79 -12.26 5.46
C ALA A 94 -2.44 -12.94 6.78
N LEU A 95 -1.45 -12.41 7.46
CA LEU A 95 -1.14 -12.75 8.84
C LEU A 95 -2.09 -11.98 9.76
N LEU A 96 -3.00 -12.71 10.39
CA LEU A 96 -4.02 -12.12 11.26
C LEU A 96 -3.51 -12.04 12.70
N ILE A 97 -3.45 -10.82 13.23
CA ILE A 97 -3.01 -10.54 14.60
C ILE A 97 -4.15 -9.90 15.41
N PRO A 98 -4.26 -10.21 16.72
CA PRO A 98 -5.18 -9.50 17.61
C PRO A 98 -4.62 -8.09 17.90
N ARG A 99 -5.42 -7.04 17.66
CA ARG A 99 -4.98 -5.64 17.91
C ARG A 99 -4.84 -5.30 19.39
N HIS A 100 -5.66 -5.93 20.21
CA HIS A 100 -5.69 -5.76 21.67
C HIS A 100 -5.08 -7.00 22.33
N SER A 101 -3.85 -7.35 21.94
CA SER A 101 -3.12 -8.43 22.60
C SER A 101 -2.35 -7.86 23.79
N ASP A 102 -2.55 -8.45 24.95
CA ASP A 102 -1.73 -8.18 26.14
C ASP A 102 -0.29 -8.70 25.97
N ASN A 103 -0.02 -9.40 24.88
CA ASN A 103 1.29 -9.95 24.57
C ASN A 103 1.80 -9.50 23.18
N PRO A 104 2.47 -8.32 23.09
CA PRO A 104 3.07 -7.84 21.84
C PRO A 104 4.19 -8.77 21.29
N GLN A 105 4.82 -9.55 22.16
CA GLN A 105 5.88 -10.50 21.77
C GLN A 105 5.31 -11.60 20.86
N LEU A 106 4.14 -12.12 21.18
CA LEU A 106 3.48 -13.15 20.38
C LEU A 106 3.21 -12.66 18.94
N ILE A 107 2.86 -11.38 18.78
CA ILE A 107 2.65 -10.77 17.46
C ILE A 107 3.96 -10.76 16.66
N THR A 108 5.06 -10.35 17.31
CA THR A 108 6.39 -10.34 16.69
C THR A 108 6.86 -11.75 16.35
N GLU A 109 6.61 -12.74 17.21
CA GLU A 109 6.92 -14.15 16.94
C GLU A 109 6.18 -14.70 15.73
N GLN A 110 4.88 -14.39 15.59
CA GLN A 110 4.10 -14.79 14.41
C GLN A 110 4.64 -14.18 13.12
N MET A 111 5.03 -12.91 13.15
CA MET A 111 5.66 -12.23 12.01
C MET A 111 7.02 -12.84 11.68
N ASN A 112 7.84 -13.14 12.70
CA ASN A 112 9.12 -13.81 12.53
C ASN A 112 8.97 -15.21 11.93
N HIS A 113 7.97 -15.97 12.37
CA HIS A 113 7.69 -17.29 11.81
C HIS A 113 7.34 -17.20 10.31
N ALA A 114 6.54 -16.21 9.91
CA ALA A 114 6.25 -15.98 8.49
C ALA A 114 7.52 -15.62 7.70
N LEU A 115 8.37 -14.74 8.25
CA LEU A 115 9.67 -14.43 7.64
C LEU A 115 10.60 -15.66 7.54
N GLN A 116 10.63 -16.53 8.55
CA GLN A 116 11.41 -17.78 8.51
C GLN A 116 10.88 -18.75 7.47
N ALA A 117 9.57 -18.75 7.22
CA ALA A 117 8.94 -19.54 6.16
C ALA A 117 9.20 -19.00 4.74
N GLY A 118 9.91 -17.86 4.59
CA GLY A 118 10.23 -17.25 3.31
C GLY A 118 9.21 -16.22 2.82
N ASP A 119 8.17 -15.92 3.61
CA ASP A 119 7.19 -14.91 3.27
C ASP A 119 7.77 -13.49 3.43
N SER A 120 7.38 -12.57 2.57
CA SER A 120 7.52 -11.13 2.78
C SER A 120 6.32 -10.60 3.56
N LEU A 121 6.46 -9.47 4.23
CA LEU A 121 5.38 -8.87 5.01
C LEU A 121 5.04 -7.47 4.51
N ILE A 122 3.77 -7.07 4.62
CA ILE A 122 3.34 -5.67 4.56
C ILE A 122 2.88 -5.28 5.95
N ILE A 123 3.53 -4.30 6.56
CA ILE A 123 3.24 -3.83 7.91
C ILE A 123 2.98 -2.31 7.94
N PHE A 124 2.26 -1.89 8.96
CA PHE A 124 2.05 -0.48 9.30
C PHE A 124 2.62 -0.26 10.69
N PRO A 125 3.86 0.28 10.81
CA PRO A 125 4.57 0.33 12.08
C PRO A 125 3.94 1.29 13.10
N GLU A 126 3.05 2.17 12.68
CA GLU A 126 2.20 2.99 13.56
C GLU A 126 1.27 2.14 14.44
N GLY A 127 0.94 0.92 14.01
CA GLY A 127 0.07 -0.03 14.71
C GLY A 127 -1.40 0.35 14.77
N THR A 128 -1.74 1.56 14.34
CA THR A 128 -3.10 2.07 14.21
C THR A 128 -3.17 3.05 13.05
N ARG A 129 -4.38 3.36 12.60
CA ARG A 129 -4.58 4.40 11.57
C ARG A 129 -4.33 5.78 12.16
N ASN A 130 -3.59 6.59 11.43
CA ASN A 130 -3.46 8.00 11.73
C ASN A 130 -4.76 8.73 11.28
N THR A 131 -5.54 9.19 12.24
CA THR A 131 -6.75 9.98 12.03
C THR A 131 -6.57 11.43 12.45
N ASP A 132 -5.40 11.80 12.98
CA ASP A 132 -5.07 13.17 13.34
C ASP A 132 -4.55 13.91 12.10
N GLU A 133 -5.23 15.00 11.74
CA GLU A 133 -4.86 15.81 10.59
C GLU A 133 -3.60 16.68 10.84
N ASN A 134 -3.22 16.88 12.11
CA ASN A 134 -2.04 17.64 12.49
C ASN A 134 -0.76 16.79 12.51
N GLU A 135 -0.91 15.46 12.63
CA GLU A 135 0.21 14.54 12.63
C GLU A 135 0.42 13.92 11.25
N ILE A 136 1.61 14.11 10.68
CA ILE A 136 1.95 13.55 9.36
C ILE A 136 2.11 12.05 9.44
N LEU A 137 2.75 11.56 10.51
CA LEU A 137 3.07 10.16 10.73
C LEU A 137 3.19 9.88 12.23
N LEU A 138 2.42 8.93 12.74
CA LEU A 138 2.47 8.56 14.14
C LEU A 138 3.81 7.90 14.52
N PRO A 139 4.18 7.89 15.80
CA PRO A 139 5.35 7.17 16.28
C PRO A 139 5.28 5.67 15.95
N PHE A 140 6.41 5.10 15.54
CA PHE A 140 6.50 3.67 15.25
C PHE A 140 6.50 2.84 16.52
N LYS A 141 5.78 1.72 16.50
CA LYS A 141 5.85 0.68 17.52
C LYS A 141 7.16 -0.10 17.38
N SER A 142 7.68 -0.59 18.50
CA SER A 142 8.95 -1.34 18.55
C SER A 142 8.95 -2.67 17.77
N GLY A 143 7.79 -3.14 17.32
CA GLY A 143 7.67 -4.40 16.57
C GLY A 143 8.56 -4.47 15.32
N ILE A 144 8.70 -3.37 14.58
CA ILE A 144 9.57 -3.31 13.39
C ILE A 144 11.05 -3.52 13.77
N TYR A 145 11.51 -2.97 14.88
CA TYR A 145 12.87 -3.18 15.40
C TYR A 145 13.09 -4.63 15.83
N HIS A 146 12.14 -5.22 16.55
CA HIS A 146 12.25 -6.62 16.98
C HIS A 146 12.28 -7.59 15.80
N LEU A 147 11.56 -7.29 14.72
CA LEU A 147 11.68 -8.03 13.46
C LEU A 147 13.07 -7.89 12.86
N ALA A 148 13.60 -6.67 12.77
CA ALA A 148 14.94 -6.42 12.25
C ALA A 148 16.02 -7.11 13.09
N LYS A 149 15.89 -7.07 14.41
CA LYS A 149 16.82 -7.73 15.33
C LYS A 149 16.82 -9.25 15.22
N SER A 150 15.64 -9.85 14.97
CA SER A 150 15.53 -11.31 14.85
C SER A 150 16.10 -11.85 13.53
N LYS A 151 16.17 -11.03 12.50
CA LYS A 151 16.71 -11.37 11.19
C LYS A 151 17.38 -10.13 10.56
N PRO A 152 18.63 -9.81 10.99
CA PRO A 152 19.32 -8.57 10.62
C PRO A 152 19.47 -8.32 9.12
N ASP A 153 19.62 -9.39 8.33
CA ASP A 153 19.73 -9.32 6.86
C ASP A 153 18.41 -9.01 6.15
N THR A 154 17.31 -8.94 6.89
CA THR A 154 16.01 -8.61 6.28
C THR A 154 16.00 -7.15 5.86
N GLU A 155 15.66 -6.92 4.59
CA GLU A 155 15.49 -5.59 4.05
C GLU A 155 14.09 -5.04 4.34
N PHE A 156 14.06 -3.82 4.88
CA PHE A 156 12.86 -3.05 5.18
C PHE A 156 12.69 -1.97 4.11
N VAL A 157 11.61 -2.04 3.34
CA VAL A 157 11.33 -1.14 2.23
C VAL A 157 10.27 -0.13 2.65
N PRO A 158 10.61 1.18 2.76
CA PRO A 158 9.65 2.22 3.06
C PRO A 158 8.72 2.46 1.86
N ILE A 159 7.43 2.60 2.12
CA ILE A 159 6.42 2.89 1.11
C ILE A 159 5.51 4.02 1.59
N TRP A 160 5.58 5.18 0.94
CA TRP A 160 4.67 6.28 1.23
C TRP A 160 3.42 6.19 0.36
N ILE A 161 2.26 6.24 1.00
CA ILE A 161 0.95 6.29 0.34
C ILE A 161 0.48 7.74 0.42
N ASP A 162 0.39 8.39 -0.74
CA ASP A 162 -0.16 9.73 -0.85
C ASP A 162 -1.59 9.69 -1.42
N ASN A 163 -2.52 10.17 -0.61
CA ASN A 163 -3.92 10.33 -1.01
C ASN A 163 -4.11 11.78 -1.46
N ILE A 164 -3.91 12.06 -2.74
CA ILE A 164 -3.95 13.40 -3.32
C ILE A 164 -5.28 14.12 -3.08
N ASN A 165 -6.36 13.38 -2.85
CA ASN A 165 -7.72 13.92 -2.71
C ASN A 165 -8.25 14.00 -1.28
N ARG A 166 -7.40 14.03 -0.24
CA ARG A 166 -7.87 14.35 1.12
C ARG A 166 -8.48 15.76 1.24
N VAL A 167 -8.38 16.58 0.20
CA VAL A 167 -9.02 17.91 0.11
C VAL A 167 -10.16 17.85 -0.89
N LEU A 168 -11.22 17.11 -0.59
CA LEU A 168 -12.51 17.34 -1.23
C LEU A 168 -13.21 18.51 -0.50
N PRO A 169 -13.60 19.57 -1.22
CA PRO A 169 -14.46 20.59 -0.62
C PRO A 169 -15.73 19.93 -0.08
N LYS A 170 -16.08 20.23 1.16
CA LYS A 170 -17.33 19.77 1.79
C LYS A 170 -18.50 20.02 0.83
N GLY A 171 -19.18 18.94 0.43
CA GLY A 171 -20.44 19.04 -0.31
C GLY A 171 -20.49 18.53 -1.74
N LYS A 172 -19.42 17.96 -2.31
CA LYS A 172 -19.49 17.31 -3.63
C LYS A 172 -19.34 15.80 -3.50
N VAL A 173 -20.44 15.09 -3.59
CA VAL A 173 -20.49 13.63 -3.79
C VAL A 173 -20.37 13.37 -5.31
N LEU A 174 -19.18 13.51 -5.85
CA LEU A 174 -18.86 12.89 -7.15
C LEU A 174 -18.00 11.66 -6.85
N PRO A 175 -18.16 10.54 -7.56
CA PRO A 175 -17.20 9.48 -7.60
C PRO A 175 -16.00 9.96 -8.44
N VAL A 176 -15.24 10.90 -7.87
CA VAL A 176 -13.94 11.28 -8.42
C VAL A 176 -13.01 10.10 -8.14
N PRO A 177 -12.28 9.57 -9.13
CA PRO A 177 -11.23 8.60 -8.87
C PRO A 177 -10.36 9.13 -7.72
N LEU A 178 -10.26 8.38 -6.64
CA LEU A 178 -9.38 8.72 -5.53
C LEU A 178 -7.96 8.64 -6.08
N LEU A 179 -7.41 9.75 -6.54
CA LEU A 179 -6.05 9.77 -7.03
C LEU A 179 -5.11 9.49 -5.87
N CYS A 180 -4.53 8.31 -5.88
CA CYS A 180 -3.52 7.88 -4.92
C CYS A 180 -2.19 7.71 -5.64
N GLU A 181 -1.10 7.99 -4.94
CA GLU A 181 0.24 7.65 -5.38
C GLU A 181 0.94 6.79 -4.35
N VAL A 182 1.83 5.94 -4.83
CA VAL A 182 2.62 5.05 -3.99
C VAL A 182 4.08 5.25 -4.35
N HIS A 183 4.84 5.80 -3.41
CA HIS A 183 6.27 6.05 -3.52
C HIS A 183 7.02 4.98 -2.77
N ILE A 184 7.88 4.23 -3.46
CA ILE A 184 8.66 3.12 -2.90
C ILE A 184 10.10 3.58 -2.81
N GLY A 185 10.67 3.54 -1.61
CA GLY A 185 12.03 3.97 -1.33
C GLY A 185 13.05 2.84 -1.33
N GLU A 186 14.29 3.21 -1.04
CA GLU A 186 15.40 2.28 -0.95
C GLU A 186 15.29 1.39 0.28
N PRO A 187 15.65 0.11 0.17
CA PRO A 187 15.67 -0.81 1.30
C PRO A 187 16.68 -0.37 2.37
N LEU A 188 16.33 -0.62 3.61
CA LEU A 188 17.25 -0.48 4.72
C LEU A 188 17.28 -1.76 5.57
N THR A 189 18.45 -2.05 6.16
CA THR A 189 18.65 -3.16 7.10
C THR A 189 19.03 -2.60 8.46
N LEU A 190 18.91 -3.41 9.51
CA LEU A 190 19.46 -3.07 10.82
C LEU A 190 20.99 -3.01 10.72
N ARG A 191 21.60 -1.92 11.23
CA ARG A 191 23.04 -1.79 11.27
C ARG A 191 23.62 -2.51 12.50
N GLU A 192 24.87 -2.90 12.41
CA GLU A 192 25.61 -3.40 13.56
C GLU A 192 25.62 -2.32 14.64
N ASP A 193 25.37 -2.73 15.88
CA ASP A 193 25.28 -1.82 17.07
C ASP A 193 24.19 -0.73 17.01
N GLU A 194 23.27 -0.79 16.06
CA GLU A 194 22.15 0.16 16.03
C GLU A 194 21.10 -0.17 17.08
N ASP A 195 20.88 0.75 18.01
CA ASP A 195 19.87 0.57 19.03
C ASP A 195 18.44 0.75 18.50
N LYS A 196 17.47 0.47 19.36
CA LYS A 196 16.04 0.51 18.99
C LYS A 196 15.61 1.91 18.58
N GLU A 197 16.01 2.92 19.31
CA GLU A 197 15.63 4.31 19.11
C GLU A 197 16.17 4.83 17.78
N ALA A 198 17.44 4.56 17.49
CA ALA A 198 18.10 4.96 16.25
C ALA A 198 17.45 4.27 15.03
N PHE A 199 17.18 2.96 15.09
CA PHE A 199 16.52 2.25 13.99
C PHE A 199 15.10 2.76 13.74
N LEU A 200 14.31 2.99 14.79
CA LEU A 200 12.95 3.53 14.66
C LEU A 200 12.97 4.94 14.06
N ALA A 201 13.88 5.79 14.51
CA ALA A 201 14.05 7.15 13.99
C ALA A 201 14.43 7.11 12.49
N ARG A 202 15.45 6.34 12.13
CA ARG A 202 15.92 6.19 10.75
C ARG A 202 14.85 5.60 9.82
N SER A 203 14.14 4.58 10.27
CA SER A 203 13.05 3.99 9.50
C SER A 203 11.90 4.97 9.28
N ARG A 204 11.57 5.78 10.30
CA ARG A 204 10.55 6.82 10.20
C ARG A 204 10.98 7.95 9.26
N GLU A 205 12.21 8.39 9.34
CA GLU A 205 12.80 9.41 8.46
C GLU A 205 12.82 8.95 7.01
N ALA A 206 13.26 7.72 6.73
CA ALA A 206 13.24 7.14 5.39
C ALA A 206 11.83 7.10 4.79
N LEU A 207 10.81 6.83 5.60
CA LEU A 207 9.43 6.87 5.15
C LEU A 207 8.95 8.30 4.89
N LEU A 208 9.27 9.26 5.76
CA LEU A 208 8.92 10.68 5.61
C LEU A 208 9.58 11.32 4.41
N ALA A 209 10.81 10.92 4.09
CA ALA A 209 11.55 11.43 2.91
C ALA A 209 10.85 11.10 1.58
N LEU A 210 9.96 10.11 1.55
CA LEU A 210 9.17 9.76 0.36
C LEU A 210 7.90 10.60 0.20
N LYS A 211 7.57 11.44 1.19
CA LYS A 211 6.38 12.29 1.12
C LYS A 211 6.58 13.38 0.07
N PRO A 212 5.71 13.47 -0.96
CA PRO A 212 5.82 14.54 -1.96
C PRO A 212 5.68 15.92 -1.33
N SER A 213 6.41 16.89 -1.85
CA SER A 213 6.26 18.30 -1.53
C SER A 213 4.91 18.85 -2.04
N GLU A 214 4.47 19.98 -1.52
CA GLU A 214 3.22 20.61 -1.99
C GLU A 214 3.31 21.05 -3.46
N SER A 215 4.51 21.42 -3.95
CA SER A 215 4.73 21.74 -5.36
C SER A 215 4.55 20.50 -6.25
N GLU A 216 5.18 19.39 -5.91
CA GLU A 216 5.01 18.10 -6.63
C GLU A 216 3.56 17.62 -6.64
N ARG A 217 2.87 17.75 -5.52
CA ARG A 217 1.43 17.42 -5.45
C ARG A 217 0.58 18.31 -6.37
N SER A 218 0.92 19.57 -6.49
CA SER A 218 0.21 20.52 -7.35
C SER A 218 0.41 20.19 -8.82
N GLU A 219 1.61 19.86 -9.23
CA GLU A 219 1.94 19.43 -10.59
C GLU A 219 1.25 18.11 -10.96
N LEU A 220 1.24 17.14 -10.06
CA LEU A 220 0.56 15.86 -10.25
C LEU A 220 -0.95 16.03 -10.43
N ARG A 221 -1.57 16.96 -9.69
CA ARG A 221 -3.00 17.31 -9.85
C ARG A 221 -3.28 17.91 -11.23
N GLN A 222 -2.42 18.81 -11.71
CA GLN A 222 -2.58 19.46 -13.01
C GLN A 222 -2.42 18.45 -14.17
N ASN A 223 -1.40 17.62 -14.13
CA ASN A 223 -1.12 16.63 -15.18
C ASN A 223 -2.23 15.58 -15.29
N LYS A 224 -2.71 15.06 -14.18
CA LYS A 224 -3.82 14.09 -14.16
C LYS A 224 -5.17 14.74 -14.55
N GLY A 225 -5.36 16.03 -14.28
CA GLY A 225 -6.54 16.78 -14.73
C GLY A 225 -6.59 16.98 -16.26
N ASN A 226 -5.44 17.03 -16.91
CA ASN A 226 -5.33 17.16 -18.36
C ASN A 226 -5.53 15.83 -19.11
N GLU A 227 -5.15 14.70 -18.52
CA GLU A 227 -5.38 13.37 -19.11
C GLU A 227 -6.86 12.96 -19.13
N VAL A 228 -7.71 13.55 -18.30
CA VAL A 228 -9.15 13.24 -18.19
C VAL A 228 -10.01 14.09 -19.15
N ARG A 229 -9.44 15.07 -19.85
CA ARG A 229 -10.20 15.83 -20.86
C ARG A 229 -10.23 15.05 -22.18
N PRO A 230 -11.41 14.58 -22.67
CA PRO A 230 -11.52 14.02 -24.00
C PRO A 230 -11.23 15.13 -25.02
N THR A 231 -10.28 14.89 -25.91
CA THR A 231 -10.07 15.69 -27.13
C THR A 231 -11.28 15.47 -28.05
N GLY A 232 -12.28 16.32 -27.93
CA GLY A 232 -13.49 16.24 -28.70
C GLY A 232 -14.13 17.60 -28.91
N HIS A 233 -13.52 18.41 -29.75
CA HIS A 233 -14.25 19.40 -30.55
C HIS A 233 -13.70 19.35 -31.96
N ALA A 234 -14.37 18.57 -32.82
CA ALA A 234 -14.33 18.79 -34.25
C ALA A 234 -15.05 20.13 -34.52
N GLU A 235 -14.33 21.07 -35.10
CA GLU A 235 -14.92 22.29 -35.62
C GLU A 235 -15.93 21.96 -36.72
N PRO A 236 -17.09 22.62 -36.77
CA PRO A 236 -18.02 22.47 -37.91
C PRO A 236 -17.45 23.21 -39.11
N HIS A 237 -17.19 22.47 -40.21
CA HIS A 237 -16.93 23.02 -41.52
C HIS A 237 -18.06 24.01 -41.91
N GLN A 238 -17.75 25.28 -42.01
CA GLN A 238 -18.60 26.25 -42.71
C GLN A 238 -18.51 25.97 -44.20
N ASN A 239 -19.61 25.50 -44.75
CA ASN A 239 -19.83 25.36 -46.22
C ASN A 239 -20.33 26.68 -46.75
N THR A 240 -19.46 27.50 -47.30
CA THR A 240 -19.84 28.66 -48.10
C THR A 240 -20.24 28.21 -49.49
N GLY A 241 -21.53 28.05 -49.71
CA GLY A 241 -22.10 27.89 -51.06
C GLY A 241 -22.20 29.28 -51.71
N GLU A 242 -21.40 29.51 -52.74
CA GLU A 242 -21.65 30.54 -53.72
C GLU A 242 -22.63 30.01 -54.77
N ALA A 243 -23.72 30.74 -54.91
CA ALA A 243 -24.65 30.60 -56.03
C ALA A 243 -24.28 31.59 -57.14
N SER A 244 -24.23 31.08 -58.34
CA SER A 244 -24.44 31.85 -59.57
C SER A 244 -25.41 31.11 -60.46
#